data_6b36453380fc37f1f06404a0e9d6d2a6
#
_entry.id   6b36453380fc37f1f06404a0e9d6d2a6
#
_cell.length_a   1.000
_cell.length_b   1.000
_cell.length_c   1.000
_cell.angle_alpha   90.00
_cell.angle_beta   90.00
_cell.angle_gamma   90.00
#
_symmetry.space_group_name_H-M   'P 1'
#
loop_
_entity.id
_entity.type
_entity.pdbx_description
1 polymer ?
#
loop_
_entity_poly.entity_id
_entity_poly.type
_entity_poly.pdbx_seq_one_letter_code
_entity_poly.pdbx_strand_id
1 'polypeptide(L)'
;MNWPNMRFIILLLVYAHIFIFANSTFSLSAESSDFTMKGQKGEMKKFFLHSQPVSIDKLPVLQGDNTEFDLMKQGYNVILVNFWATWCRPCVEEMPSLDKLQSLFDPHKIKIITIATGRNNQKTITNFFSKHMIVNLENFRDPKGSLATKLGIFGLPASIIISPDGNEIGRLIGPIDWIEADVVEFFESLLL
;
A
#
# COMPACT_ATOMS: atom_id res chain seq x y z
N MET A 1 -16.66 27.74 -70.59
CA MET A 1 -15.56 27.25 -69.74
C MET A 1 -16.20 26.49 -68.58
N ASN A 2 -16.30 25.15 -68.76
CA ASN A 2 -16.98 24.26 -67.78
C ASN A 2 -16.02 23.98 -66.60
N TRP A 3 -16.48 24.24 -65.40
CA TRP A 3 -15.78 23.94 -64.16
C TRP A 3 -16.41 22.79 -63.42
N PRO A 4 -16.15 21.54 -63.79
CA PRO A 4 -16.75 20.40 -63.13
C PRO A 4 -16.03 19.92 -61.85
N ASN A 5 -14.89 20.50 -61.50
CA ASN A 5 -14.01 19.88 -60.50
C ASN A 5 -14.00 20.54 -59.10
N MET A 6 -14.75 21.63 -58.90
CA MET A 6 -14.72 22.36 -57.62
C MET A 6 -15.37 21.55 -56.47
N ARG A 7 -16.40 20.75 -56.78
CA ARG A 7 -17.04 19.84 -55.79
C ARG A 7 -16.15 18.68 -55.37
N PHE A 8 -15.31 18.17 -56.31
CA PHE A 8 -14.35 17.10 -56.01
C PHE A 8 -13.19 17.60 -55.15
N ILE A 9 -12.71 18.80 -55.39
CA ILE A 9 -11.62 19.41 -54.60
C ILE A 9 -12.07 19.70 -53.19
N ILE A 10 -13.30 20.19 -52.97
CA ILE A 10 -13.86 20.43 -51.64
C ILE A 10 -14.04 19.12 -50.87
N LEU A 11 -14.52 18.04 -51.52
CA LEU A 11 -14.62 16.73 -50.93
C LEU A 11 -13.25 16.15 -50.51
N LEU A 12 -12.22 16.32 -51.32
CA LEU A 12 -10.85 15.88 -51.00
C LEU A 12 -10.25 16.66 -49.83
N LEU A 13 -10.49 17.94 -49.74
CA LEU A 13 -10.02 18.77 -48.64
C LEU A 13 -10.73 18.45 -47.33
N VAL A 14 -12.04 18.15 -47.35
CA VAL A 14 -12.78 17.75 -46.19
C VAL A 14 -12.34 16.34 -45.70
N TYR A 15 -12.09 15.41 -46.64
CA TYR A 15 -11.55 14.08 -46.28
C TYR A 15 -10.11 14.17 -45.73
N ALA A 16 -9.27 15.05 -46.28
CA ALA A 16 -7.92 15.27 -45.75
C ALA A 16 -7.94 15.85 -44.32
N HIS A 17 -8.86 16.77 -44.00
CA HIS A 17 -9.01 17.30 -42.65
C HIS A 17 -9.55 16.25 -41.65
N ILE A 18 -10.46 15.38 -42.07
CA ILE A 18 -10.97 14.28 -41.23
C ILE A 18 -9.86 13.26 -40.97
N PHE A 19 -9.00 12.97 -41.96
CA PHE A 19 -7.89 12.02 -41.77
C PHE A 19 -6.77 12.57 -40.88
N ILE A 20 -6.54 13.88 -40.84
CA ILE A 20 -5.53 14.51 -39.97
C ILE A 20 -6.01 14.55 -38.54
N PHE A 21 -7.33 14.70 -38.28
CA PHE A 21 -7.88 14.67 -36.92
C PHE A 21 -8.07 13.25 -36.36
N ALA A 22 -8.17 12.22 -37.21
CA ALA A 22 -8.34 10.84 -36.78
C ALA A 22 -7.03 10.17 -36.33
N ASN A 23 -5.87 10.77 -36.62
CA ASN A 23 -4.54 10.24 -36.25
C ASN A 23 -3.88 10.95 -35.05
N SER A 24 -4.55 11.88 -34.40
CA SER A 24 -4.16 12.27 -33.05
C SER A 24 -4.63 11.16 -32.10
N THR A 25 -3.88 10.05 -32.09
CA THR A 25 -3.88 9.17 -30.94
C THR A 25 -3.41 10.02 -29.78
N PHE A 26 -4.38 10.49 -29.00
CA PHE A 26 -4.11 10.98 -27.68
C PHE A 26 -3.57 9.76 -26.92
N SER A 27 -2.25 9.57 -26.99
CA SER A 27 -1.55 8.70 -26.06
C SER A 27 -1.78 9.31 -24.70
N LEU A 28 -2.83 8.82 -24.02
CA LEU A 28 -2.91 8.90 -22.59
C LEU A 28 -1.74 8.02 -22.13
N SER A 29 -0.55 8.59 -22.06
CA SER A 29 0.50 8.05 -21.22
C SER A 29 -0.10 8.11 -19.82
N ALA A 30 -0.64 6.97 -19.37
CA ALA A 30 -0.71 6.72 -17.96
C ALA A 30 0.72 6.97 -17.48
N GLU A 31 0.96 8.11 -16.85
CA GLU A 31 2.10 8.32 -15.98
C GLU A 31 1.96 7.23 -14.93
N SER A 32 2.51 6.05 -15.25
CA SER A 32 2.86 5.10 -14.22
C SER A 32 3.79 5.92 -13.34
N SER A 33 3.35 6.29 -12.16
CA SER A 33 4.19 6.85 -11.14
C SER A 33 5.34 5.85 -11.02
N ASP A 34 6.43 6.13 -11.70
CA ASP A 34 7.67 5.37 -11.62
C ASP A 34 8.22 5.62 -10.20
N PHE A 35 7.66 4.88 -9.27
CA PHE A 35 8.06 4.85 -7.87
C PHE A 35 9.40 4.11 -7.77
N THR A 36 10.32 4.48 -8.66
CA THR A 36 11.71 4.04 -8.61
C THR A 36 12.39 4.79 -7.48
N MET A 37 12.42 4.17 -6.32
CA MET A 37 13.21 4.63 -5.19
C MET A 37 14.68 4.67 -5.57
N LYS A 38 15.10 5.82 -6.10
CA LYS A 38 16.50 6.13 -6.36
C LYS A 38 17.22 6.22 -5.01
N GLY A 39 17.85 5.10 -4.60
CA GLY A 39 18.79 5.08 -3.49
C GLY A 39 18.18 4.83 -2.11
N GLN A 40 17.56 3.66 -1.92
CA GLN A 40 17.27 3.17 -0.57
C GLN A 40 18.50 3.24 0.31
N LYS A 41 18.41 3.92 1.45
CA LYS A 41 19.47 4.08 2.45
C LYS A 41 19.04 3.42 3.75
N GLY A 42 19.96 3.18 4.67
CA GLY A 42 19.68 2.72 6.02
C GLY A 42 18.75 1.51 6.09
N GLU A 43 17.71 1.60 6.90
CA GLU A 43 16.71 0.57 7.13
C GLU A 43 15.83 0.31 5.89
N MET A 44 15.62 1.33 5.04
CA MET A 44 14.84 1.18 3.81
C MET A 44 15.46 0.21 2.80
N LYS A 45 16.76 -0.10 2.89
CA LYS A 45 17.39 -1.16 2.08
C LYS A 45 16.80 -2.54 2.30
N LYS A 46 16.15 -2.76 3.43
CA LYS A 46 15.47 -4.02 3.78
C LYS A 46 14.11 -4.16 3.11
N PHE A 47 13.54 -3.05 2.59
CA PHE A 47 12.28 -3.09 1.85
C PHE A 47 12.50 -3.61 0.44
N PHE A 48 11.73 -4.61 0.07
CA PHE A 48 11.60 -5.07 -1.30
C PHE A 48 10.43 -4.33 -1.95
N LEU A 49 10.73 -3.43 -2.88
CA LEU A 49 9.72 -2.75 -3.69
C LEU A 49 9.42 -3.57 -4.93
N HIS A 50 8.16 -3.70 -5.26
CA HIS A 50 7.73 -4.42 -6.45
C HIS A 50 7.98 -3.57 -7.70
N SER A 51 8.61 -4.14 -8.73
CA SER A 51 8.74 -3.50 -10.06
C SER A 51 7.38 -3.36 -10.76
N GLN A 52 6.42 -4.21 -10.39
CA GLN A 52 5.02 -4.14 -10.78
C GLN A 52 4.17 -4.33 -9.52
N PRO A 53 3.27 -3.40 -9.20
CA PRO A 53 2.38 -3.53 -8.04
C PRO A 53 1.57 -4.82 -8.09
N VAL A 54 1.34 -5.44 -6.93
CA VAL A 54 0.58 -6.68 -6.79
C VAL A 54 -0.80 -6.38 -6.26
N SER A 55 -1.85 -6.68 -7.03
CA SER A 55 -3.23 -6.39 -6.63
C SER A 55 -3.65 -7.18 -5.39
N ILE A 56 -4.24 -6.49 -4.43
CA ILE A 56 -4.85 -7.06 -3.23
C ILE A 56 -6.34 -6.77 -3.23
N ASP A 57 -7.14 -7.75 -3.61
CA ASP A 57 -8.60 -7.57 -3.72
C ASP A 57 -9.28 -7.41 -2.37
N LYS A 58 -8.80 -8.13 -1.34
CA LYS A 58 -9.42 -8.19 -0.01
C LYS A 58 -8.39 -8.44 1.09
N LEU A 59 -8.56 -7.75 2.20
CA LEU A 59 -7.84 -7.98 3.45
C LEU A 59 -8.85 -8.27 4.60
N PRO A 60 -9.44 -9.48 4.62
CA PRO A 60 -10.35 -9.87 5.68
C PRO A 60 -9.59 -10.17 6.97
N VAL A 61 -9.95 -9.49 8.03
CA VAL A 61 -9.36 -9.63 9.37
C VAL A 61 -10.46 -9.72 10.42
N LEU A 62 -10.10 -10.13 11.63
CA LEU A 62 -11.05 -10.15 12.76
C LEU A 62 -10.75 -9.00 13.71
N GLN A 63 -11.78 -8.28 14.10
CA GLN A 63 -11.74 -7.34 15.24
C GLN A 63 -11.64 -8.07 16.57
N GLY A 64 -11.49 -7.32 17.66
CA GLY A 64 -11.36 -7.87 19.00
C GLY A 64 -12.55 -8.74 19.44
N ASP A 65 -13.75 -8.43 18.96
CA ASP A 65 -15.01 -9.15 19.22
C ASP A 65 -15.29 -10.31 18.25
N ASN A 66 -14.34 -10.64 17.37
CA ASN A 66 -14.42 -11.60 16.26
C ASN A 66 -15.30 -11.20 15.08
N THR A 67 -15.73 -9.95 15.00
CA THR A 67 -16.41 -9.43 13.80
C THR A 67 -15.43 -9.39 12.62
N GLU A 68 -15.86 -9.84 11.47
CA GLU A 68 -15.09 -9.76 10.24
C GLU A 68 -15.04 -8.31 9.75
N PHE A 69 -13.86 -7.89 9.30
CA PHE A 69 -13.60 -6.54 8.82
C PHE A 69 -12.72 -6.61 7.57
N ASP A 70 -13.09 -5.89 6.53
CA ASP A 70 -12.29 -5.81 5.31
C ASP A 70 -11.58 -4.46 5.26
N LEU A 71 -10.27 -4.48 5.46
CA LEU A 71 -9.45 -3.29 5.50
C LEU A 71 -9.45 -2.51 4.19
N MET A 72 -9.64 -3.18 3.06
CA MET A 72 -9.67 -2.52 1.74
C MET A 72 -10.91 -1.66 1.50
N LYS A 73 -11.96 -1.84 2.30
CA LYS A 73 -13.21 -1.07 2.18
C LYS A 73 -13.25 0.22 2.99
N GLN A 74 -12.16 0.57 3.68
CA GLN A 74 -12.17 1.69 4.63
C GLN A 74 -11.79 3.03 4.01
N GLY A 75 -11.30 3.05 2.76
CA GLY A 75 -10.94 4.28 2.04
C GLY A 75 -9.68 4.97 2.57
N TYR A 76 -8.78 4.21 3.19
CA TYR A 76 -7.46 4.73 3.55
C TYR A 76 -6.64 5.03 2.29
N ASN A 77 -5.79 6.06 2.35
CA ASN A 77 -4.90 6.35 1.24
C ASN A 77 -3.78 5.29 1.17
N VAL A 78 -2.79 5.39 2.03
CA VAL A 78 -1.70 4.41 2.13
C VAL A 78 -1.93 3.57 3.37
N ILE A 79 -1.77 2.26 3.26
CA ILE A 79 -1.86 1.35 4.39
C ILE A 79 -0.52 0.64 4.58
N LEU A 80 0.05 0.73 5.77
CA LEU A 80 1.11 -0.15 6.23
C LEU A 80 0.49 -1.25 7.07
N VAL A 81 0.54 -2.50 6.61
CA VAL A 81 0.06 -3.67 7.35
C VAL A 81 1.24 -4.42 7.92
N ASN A 82 1.32 -4.50 9.25
CA ASN A 82 2.34 -5.25 9.97
C ASN A 82 1.77 -6.55 10.53
N PHE A 83 2.33 -7.67 10.12
CA PHE A 83 2.01 -9.01 10.64
C PHE A 83 2.94 -9.33 11.81
N TRP A 84 2.36 -9.65 12.96
CA TRP A 84 3.09 -9.85 14.20
C TRP A 84 2.48 -10.95 15.07
N ALA A 85 3.12 -11.24 16.20
CA ALA A 85 2.56 -12.12 17.23
C ALA A 85 3.11 -11.78 18.61
N THR A 86 2.33 -12.03 19.64
CA THR A 86 2.73 -11.76 21.04
C THR A 86 3.91 -12.62 21.53
N TRP A 87 4.14 -13.76 20.88
CA TRP A 87 5.26 -14.67 21.15
C TRP A 87 6.48 -14.42 20.23
N CYS A 88 6.37 -13.49 19.28
CA CYS A 88 7.44 -13.12 18.36
C CYS A 88 8.26 -12.00 19.00
N ARG A 89 9.44 -12.31 19.55
CA ARG A 89 10.27 -11.35 20.26
C ARG A 89 10.65 -10.13 19.41
N PRO A 90 11.18 -10.26 18.17
CA PRO A 90 11.51 -9.09 17.36
C PRO A 90 10.26 -8.25 17.00
N CYS A 91 9.07 -8.88 16.86
CA CYS A 91 7.83 -8.13 16.66
C CYS A 91 7.51 -7.24 17.86
N VAL A 92 7.65 -7.78 19.06
CA VAL A 92 7.40 -7.05 20.32
C VAL A 92 8.36 -5.87 20.47
N GLU A 93 9.62 -6.04 20.06
CA GLU A 93 10.67 -5.03 20.17
C GLU A 93 10.43 -3.84 19.21
N GLU A 94 9.89 -4.07 17.99
CA GLU A 94 9.63 -3.00 17.03
C GLU A 94 8.32 -2.23 17.26
N MET A 95 7.36 -2.80 17.98
CA MET A 95 6.01 -2.25 18.12
C MET A 95 5.96 -0.81 18.66
N PRO A 96 6.79 -0.39 19.64
CA PRO A 96 6.80 1.00 20.11
C PRO A 96 7.24 2.00 19.04
N SER A 97 8.22 1.67 18.20
CA SER A 97 8.64 2.54 17.10
C SER A 97 7.57 2.61 16.00
N LEU A 98 6.86 1.51 15.75
CA LEU A 98 5.73 1.49 14.82
C LEU A 98 4.56 2.35 15.31
N ASP A 99 4.24 2.30 16.62
CA ASP A 99 3.25 3.19 17.25
C ASP A 99 3.64 4.65 17.11
N LYS A 100 4.93 4.94 17.35
CA LYS A 100 5.47 6.28 17.18
C LYS A 100 5.37 6.75 15.73
N LEU A 101 5.67 5.89 14.75
CA LEU A 101 5.52 6.23 13.33
C LEU A 101 4.07 6.65 13.01
N GLN A 102 3.06 5.90 13.49
CA GLN A 102 1.65 6.30 13.28
C GLN A 102 1.35 7.68 13.84
N SER A 103 1.95 8.05 14.98
CA SER A 103 1.71 9.36 15.58
C SER A 103 2.25 10.54 14.77
N LEU A 104 3.12 10.30 13.78
CA LEU A 104 3.67 11.33 12.90
C LEU A 104 2.76 11.64 11.70
N PHE A 105 1.82 10.76 11.39
CA PHE A 105 0.98 10.88 10.19
C PHE A 105 -0.50 10.92 10.53
N ASP A 106 -1.26 11.69 9.73
CA ASP A 106 -2.72 11.64 9.74
C ASP A 106 -3.18 10.23 9.32
N PRO A 107 -3.99 9.54 10.15
CA PRO A 107 -4.48 8.20 9.84
C PRO A 107 -5.31 8.08 8.53
N HIS A 108 -5.84 9.20 8.02
CA HIS A 108 -6.52 9.23 6.71
C HIS A 108 -5.52 9.22 5.54
N LYS A 109 -4.30 9.70 5.78
CA LYS A 109 -3.24 9.74 4.77
C LYS A 109 -2.40 8.46 4.80
N ILE A 110 -1.89 8.08 5.97
CA ILE A 110 -1.12 6.85 6.18
C ILE A 110 -1.71 6.14 7.38
N LYS A 111 -2.29 4.98 7.15
CA LYS A 111 -2.84 4.13 8.21
C LYS A 111 -1.91 2.96 8.47
N ILE A 112 -1.47 2.84 9.72
CA ILE A 112 -0.69 1.69 10.19
C ILE A 112 -1.62 0.74 10.93
N ILE A 113 -1.63 -0.51 10.49
CA ILE A 113 -2.50 -1.56 10.99
C ILE A 113 -1.66 -2.75 11.39
N THR A 114 -1.89 -3.29 12.58
CA THR A 114 -1.23 -4.50 13.04
C THR A 114 -2.17 -5.69 12.98
N ILE A 115 -1.70 -6.83 12.46
CA ILE A 115 -2.45 -8.07 12.37
C ILE A 115 -1.75 -9.15 13.18
N ALA A 116 -2.32 -9.49 14.34
CA ALA A 116 -1.82 -10.59 15.14
C ALA A 116 -2.16 -11.93 14.46
N THR A 117 -1.16 -12.56 13.84
CA THR A 117 -1.35 -13.78 13.05
C THR A 117 -1.04 -15.05 13.83
N GLY A 118 -1.77 -16.13 13.55
CA GLY A 118 -1.65 -17.41 14.24
C GLY A 118 -2.22 -17.37 15.66
N ARG A 119 -1.68 -18.19 16.54
CA ARG A 119 -2.20 -18.38 17.92
C ARG A 119 -1.92 -17.18 18.82
N ASN A 120 -2.79 -16.18 18.73
CA ASN A 120 -2.80 -15.02 19.62
C ASN A 120 -4.19 -14.87 20.24
N ASN A 121 -4.23 -14.77 21.56
CA ASN A 121 -5.51 -14.54 22.23
C ASN A 121 -5.69 -13.03 22.46
N GLN A 122 -6.93 -12.56 22.31
CA GLN A 122 -7.28 -11.15 22.40
C GLN A 122 -6.83 -10.50 23.72
N LYS A 123 -7.01 -11.21 24.84
CA LYS A 123 -6.61 -10.69 26.16
C LYS A 123 -5.09 -10.45 26.22
N THR A 124 -4.29 -11.35 25.66
CA THR A 124 -2.83 -11.20 25.63
C THR A 124 -2.43 -10.00 24.77
N ILE A 125 -3.09 -9.79 23.63
CA ILE A 125 -2.87 -8.63 22.76
C ILE A 125 -3.21 -7.34 23.52
N THR A 126 -4.40 -7.26 24.12
CA THR A 126 -4.84 -6.08 24.88
C THR A 126 -3.88 -5.74 26.02
N ASN A 127 -3.46 -6.78 26.77
CA ASN A 127 -2.49 -6.60 27.88
C ASN A 127 -1.14 -6.10 27.36
N PHE A 128 -0.69 -6.60 26.19
CA PHE A 128 0.54 -6.15 25.56
C PHE A 128 0.45 -4.67 25.16
N PHE A 129 -0.61 -4.25 24.48
CA PHE A 129 -0.83 -2.87 24.07
C PHE A 129 -0.85 -1.94 25.29
N SER A 130 -1.59 -2.31 26.33
CA SER A 130 -1.64 -1.53 27.59
C SER A 130 -0.27 -1.43 28.27
N LYS A 131 0.45 -2.56 28.39
CA LYS A 131 1.75 -2.62 29.05
C LYS A 131 2.81 -1.77 28.35
N HIS A 132 2.78 -1.75 27.00
CA HIS A 132 3.77 -1.05 26.17
C HIS A 132 3.29 0.33 25.72
N MET A 133 2.14 0.80 26.25
CA MET A 133 1.53 2.11 25.93
C MET A 133 1.35 2.32 24.41
N ILE A 134 0.97 1.26 23.70
CA ILE A 134 0.62 1.32 22.29
C ILE A 134 -0.78 1.92 22.17
N VAL A 135 -0.90 3.13 21.65
CA VAL A 135 -2.15 3.91 21.64
C VAL A 135 -2.56 4.41 20.27
N ASN A 136 -1.64 4.45 19.31
CA ASN A 136 -1.89 4.97 17.96
C ASN A 136 -2.21 3.86 16.96
N LEU A 137 -1.88 2.59 17.29
CA LEU A 137 -2.08 1.45 16.41
C LEU A 137 -3.42 0.76 16.63
N GLU A 138 -4.05 0.36 15.55
CA GLU A 138 -5.16 -0.58 15.58
C GLU A 138 -4.66 -2.01 15.41
N ASN A 139 -5.23 -2.95 16.19
CA ASN A 139 -4.89 -4.35 16.08
C ASN A 139 -6.08 -5.19 15.63
N PHE A 140 -5.84 -5.99 14.62
CA PHE A 140 -6.72 -7.01 14.10
C PHE A 140 -6.09 -8.39 14.28
N ARG A 141 -6.84 -9.44 13.93
CA ARG A 141 -6.38 -10.82 14.11
C ARG A 141 -6.57 -11.63 12.84
N ASP A 142 -5.63 -12.50 12.60
CA ASP A 142 -5.69 -13.61 11.65
C ASP A 142 -5.37 -14.92 12.40
N PRO A 143 -6.31 -15.46 13.21
CA PRO A 143 -6.01 -16.54 14.17
C PRO A 143 -5.56 -17.84 13.51
N LYS A 144 -5.95 -18.07 12.25
CA LYS A 144 -5.57 -19.26 11.48
C LYS A 144 -4.31 -19.04 10.65
N GLY A 145 -3.81 -17.80 10.55
CA GLY A 145 -2.71 -17.45 9.66
C GLY A 145 -3.08 -17.56 8.16
N SER A 146 -4.38 -17.61 7.86
CA SER A 146 -4.85 -17.82 6.49
C SER A 146 -4.59 -16.61 5.60
N LEU A 147 -4.76 -15.41 6.13
CA LEU A 147 -4.46 -14.18 5.42
C LEU A 147 -2.95 -14.04 5.21
N ALA A 148 -2.14 -14.25 6.26
CA ALA A 148 -0.69 -14.23 6.16
C ALA A 148 -0.20 -15.22 5.09
N THR A 149 -0.69 -16.46 5.10
CA THR A 149 -0.35 -17.48 4.10
C THR A 149 -0.76 -17.05 2.68
N LYS A 150 -1.98 -16.52 2.51
CA LYS A 150 -2.48 -16.04 1.21
C LYS A 150 -1.58 -14.94 0.62
N LEU A 151 -1.04 -14.07 1.47
CA LEU A 151 -0.14 -12.98 1.08
C LEU A 151 1.33 -13.40 1.02
N GLY A 152 1.63 -14.69 1.20
CA GLY A 152 3.01 -15.19 1.15
C GLY A 152 3.87 -14.76 2.35
N ILE A 153 3.26 -14.47 3.50
CA ILE A 153 3.93 -14.12 4.74
C ILE A 153 4.23 -15.42 5.51
N PHE A 154 5.48 -15.83 5.50
CA PHE A 154 5.96 -17.06 6.15
C PHE A 154 6.91 -16.82 7.32
N GLY A 155 7.22 -15.56 7.62
CA GLY A 155 8.07 -15.15 8.74
C GLY A 155 7.54 -13.90 9.40
N LEU A 156 7.86 -13.69 10.68
CA LEU A 156 7.44 -12.53 11.47
C LEU A 156 8.65 -11.81 12.08
N PRO A 157 8.60 -10.48 12.24
CA PRO A 157 7.56 -9.62 11.70
C PRO A 157 7.65 -9.53 10.18
N ALA A 158 6.55 -9.17 9.54
CA ALA A 158 6.52 -8.84 8.13
C ALA A 158 5.56 -7.68 7.90
N SER A 159 5.93 -6.78 7.00
CA SER A 159 5.11 -5.62 6.68
C SER A 159 4.90 -5.52 5.18
N ILE A 160 3.70 -5.10 4.77
CA ILE A 160 3.37 -4.78 3.39
C ILE A 160 2.84 -3.36 3.31
N ILE A 161 3.15 -2.68 2.21
CA ILE A 161 2.67 -1.32 1.94
C ILE A 161 1.68 -1.39 0.79
N ILE A 162 0.49 -0.85 1.02
CA ILE A 162 -0.61 -0.86 0.06
C ILE A 162 -0.88 0.59 -0.35
N SER A 163 -0.89 0.83 -1.65
CA SER A 163 -1.19 2.12 -2.27
C SER A 163 -2.70 2.42 -2.28
N PRO A 164 -3.13 3.66 -2.58
CA PRO A 164 -4.54 4.05 -2.61
C PRO A 164 -5.40 3.26 -3.60
N ASP A 165 -4.81 2.74 -4.66
CA ASP A 165 -5.46 1.91 -5.67
C ASP A 165 -5.55 0.41 -5.28
N GLY A 166 -5.14 0.07 -4.05
CA GLY A 166 -5.29 -1.26 -3.49
C GLY A 166 -4.21 -2.25 -3.89
N ASN A 167 -3.08 -1.78 -4.37
CA ASN A 167 -1.97 -2.63 -4.75
C ASN A 167 -0.87 -2.65 -3.68
N GLU A 168 -0.30 -3.81 -3.43
CA GLU A 168 0.94 -3.92 -2.68
C GLU A 168 2.08 -3.35 -3.52
N ILE A 169 2.73 -2.30 -3.03
CA ILE A 169 3.87 -1.65 -3.68
C ILE A 169 5.21 -2.12 -3.14
N GLY A 170 5.22 -2.76 -1.99
CA GLY A 170 6.44 -3.31 -1.41
C GLY A 170 6.21 -4.02 -0.09
N ARG A 171 7.23 -4.75 0.34
CA ARG A 171 7.22 -5.52 1.60
C ARG A 171 8.55 -5.54 2.30
N LEU A 172 8.49 -5.78 3.59
CA LEU A 172 9.63 -6.00 4.46
C LEU A 172 9.44 -7.31 5.21
N ILE A 173 10.50 -8.10 5.32
CA ILE A 173 10.54 -9.28 6.21
C ILE A 173 11.63 -9.05 7.25
N GLY A 174 11.27 -9.13 8.50
CA GLY A 174 12.13 -8.86 9.65
C GLY A 174 11.89 -7.49 10.29
N PRO A 175 12.46 -7.25 11.47
CA PRO A 175 12.25 -6.01 12.23
C PRO A 175 13.10 -4.87 11.69
N ILE A 176 12.58 -3.64 11.86
CA ILE A 176 13.33 -2.39 11.71
C ILE A 176 13.00 -1.42 12.83
N ASP A 177 13.77 -0.36 12.95
CA ASP A 177 13.35 0.83 13.70
C ASP A 177 12.52 1.73 12.78
N TRP A 178 11.23 1.82 13.07
CA TRP A 178 10.25 2.54 12.24
C TRP A 178 10.38 4.07 12.31
N ILE A 179 11.19 4.60 13.24
CA ILE A 179 11.41 6.05 13.39
C ILE A 179 12.79 6.49 12.90
N GLU A 180 13.55 5.62 12.26
CA GLU A 180 14.76 6.03 11.56
C GLU A 180 14.42 7.03 10.45
N ALA A 181 15.30 8.02 10.26
CA ALA A 181 15.03 9.17 9.39
C ALA A 181 14.69 8.75 7.94
N ASP A 182 15.38 7.76 7.40
CA ASP A 182 15.14 7.25 6.05
C ASP A 182 13.78 6.54 5.90
N VAL A 183 13.28 5.93 6.98
CA VAL A 183 11.94 5.33 7.02
C VAL A 183 10.87 6.42 7.02
N VAL A 184 11.01 7.43 7.86
CA VAL A 184 10.07 8.56 7.94
C VAL A 184 10.03 9.31 6.61
N GLU A 185 11.19 9.66 6.03
CA GLU A 185 11.31 10.32 4.72
C GLU A 185 10.62 9.50 3.60
N PHE A 186 10.75 8.18 3.66
CA PHE A 186 10.06 7.31 2.72
C PHE A 186 8.54 7.46 2.81
N PHE A 187 7.97 7.35 4.01
CA PHE A 187 6.51 7.50 4.18
C PHE A 187 6.02 8.90 3.83
N GLU A 188 6.80 9.94 4.12
CA GLU A 188 6.49 11.31 3.67
C GLU A 188 6.43 11.40 2.14
N SER A 189 7.34 10.72 1.43
CA SER A 189 7.38 10.72 -0.03
C SER A 189 6.16 10.04 -0.68
N LEU A 190 5.47 9.16 0.05
CA LEU A 190 4.22 8.53 -0.42
C LEU A 190 3.02 9.50 -0.45
N LEU A 191 3.16 10.69 0.13
CA LEU A 191 2.10 11.70 0.24
C LEU A 191 2.22 12.82 -0.81
N LEU A 192 3.30 12.82 -1.59
CA LEU A 192 3.59 13.83 -2.63
C LEU A 192 2.98 13.43 -3.96
#